data_0ce80ed5e6e1a893583711080265bfc6
#
_entry.id   0ce80ed5e6e1a893583711080265bfc6
#
_cell.length_a   1.000
_cell.length_b   1.000
_cell.length_c   1.000
_cell.angle_alpha   90.00
_cell.angle_beta   90.00
_cell.angle_gamma   90.00
#
_symmetry.space_group_name_H-M   'P 1'
#
loop_
_entity.id
_entity.type
_entity.pdbx_description
1 polymer ?
#
loop_
_entity_poly.entity_id
_entity_poly.type
_entity_poly.pdbx_seq_one_letter_code
_entity_poly.pdbx_strand_id
1 'polypeptide(L)'
;MERKKIFIFLDSFINNSIEQIIKYKNISIIYRNYESSDEEGFTKIFKLSKKKNIPLFVAYNELLIKKYSCDGFYIPSFVRKKIYVNKKTLLIGSAHNYLEIYQKLKQGCKIIFLSPIFSNKNNKNLGLVKYNLITRNFNTSFCALGGVNSLNIRKIYLTKSIGVSGIRIVKDLKFINNFVNLNR
;
A
#
# COMPACT_ATOMS: atom_id res chain seq x y z
N MET A 1 -9.65 3.95 19.32
CA MET A 1 -8.46 3.48 18.56
C MET A 1 -8.63 3.90 17.11
N GLU A 2 -7.63 4.47 16.46
CA GLU A 2 -7.75 4.90 15.06
C GLU A 2 -7.88 3.68 14.14
N ARG A 3 -8.86 3.71 13.23
CA ARG A 3 -9.11 2.59 12.31
C ARG A 3 -7.97 2.46 11.32
N LYS A 4 -7.37 1.29 11.24
CA LYS A 4 -6.28 1.00 10.31
C LYS A 4 -6.79 0.85 8.88
N LYS A 5 -5.94 1.17 7.89
CA LYS A 5 -6.24 1.10 6.46
C LYS A 5 -5.69 -0.19 5.85
N ILE A 6 -6.33 -0.67 4.78
CA ILE A 6 -5.77 -1.72 3.92
C ILE A 6 -5.36 -1.10 2.59
N PHE A 7 -4.10 -1.32 2.20
CA PHE A 7 -3.61 -0.98 0.87
C PHE A 7 -3.41 -2.27 0.08
N ILE A 8 -4.07 -2.38 -1.04
CA ILE A 8 -4.11 -3.57 -1.88
C ILE A 8 -3.33 -3.33 -3.16
N PHE A 9 -2.31 -4.15 -3.40
CA PHE A 9 -1.61 -4.14 -4.68
C PHE A 9 -2.38 -4.97 -5.69
N LEU A 10 -2.63 -4.38 -6.86
CA LEU A 10 -3.23 -5.03 -8.02
C LEU A 10 -2.28 -4.88 -9.21
N ASP A 11 -1.89 -5.99 -9.80
CA ASP A 11 -1.03 -6.02 -10.99
C ASP A 11 -1.86 -6.03 -12.29
N SER A 12 -3.14 -6.44 -12.20
CA SER A 12 -4.11 -6.48 -13.31
C SER A 12 -5.54 -6.39 -12.78
N PHE A 13 -6.49 -6.21 -13.69
CA PHE A 13 -7.91 -6.24 -13.33
C PHE A 13 -8.40 -7.69 -13.18
N ILE A 14 -8.82 -8.09 -11.97
CA ILE A 14 -9.37 -9.41 -11.66
C ILE A 14 -10.78 -9.23 -11.11
N ASN A 15 -11.80 -9.42 -11.95
CA ASN A 15 -13.20 -9.12 -11.64
C ASN A 15 -13.67 -9.64 -10.27
N ASN A 16 -13.60 -10.94 -10.05
CA ASN A 16 -14.19 -11.57 -8.86
C ASN A 16 -13.52 -11.16 -7.53
N SER A 17 -12.22 -10.91 -7.56
CA SER A 17 -11.47 -10.56 -6.34
C SER A 17 -11.69 -9.10 -5.94
N ILE A 18 -11.80 -8.20 -6.92
CA ILE A 18 -11.98 -6.76 -6.66
C ILE A 18 -13.38 -6.50 -6.10
N GLU A 19 -14.43 -7.11 -6.68
CA GLU A 19 -15.82 -6.91 -6.24
C GLU A 19 -16.06 -7.34 -4.80
N GLN A 20 -15.38 -8.37 -4.34
CA GLN A 20 -15.47 -8.81 -2.96
C GLN A 20 -14.83 -7.83 -1.97
N ILE A 21 -13.73 -7.18 -2.40
CA ILE A 21 -12.92 -6.32 -1.53
C ILE A 21 -13.51 -4.92 -1.43
N ILE A 22 -14.07 -4.38 -2.51
CA ILE A 22 -14.64 -3.02 -2.54
C ILE A 22 -15.87 -2.83 -1.65
N LYS A 23 -16.42 -3.90 -1.09
CA LYS A 23 -17.50 -3.85 -0.09
C LYS A 23 -17.02 -3.32 1.27
N TYR A 24 -15.70 -3.33 1.53
CA TYR A 24 -15.14 -2.93 2.81
C TYR A 24 -14.74 -1.46 2.83
N LYS A 25 -14.93 -0.80 3.97
CA LYS A 25 -14.46 0.56 4.22
C LYS A 25 -12.94 0.56 4.53
N ASN A 26 -12.29 1.71 4.38
CA ASN A 26 -10.86 1.91 4.67
C ASN A 26 -9.88 1.13 3.77
N ILE A 27 -10.29 0.87 2.52
CA ILE A 27 -9.45 0.24 1.51
C ILE A 27 -8.89 1.31 0.58
N SER A 28 -7.66 1.12 0.13
CA SER A 28 -7.03 1.87 -0.95
C SER A 28 -6.39 0.88 -1.94
N ILE A 29 -6.43 1.21 -3.21
CA ILE A 29 -5.86 0.39 -4.29
C ILE A 29 -4.53 1.00 -4.73
N ILE A 30 -3.50 0.17 -4.91
CA ILE A 30 -2.24 0.52 -5.55
C ILE A 30 -2.13 -0.34 -6.82
N TYR A 31 -2.39 0.29 -7.97
CA TYR A 31 -2.20 -0.37 -9.27
C TYR A 31 -0.70 -0.46 -9.57
N ARG A 32 -0.18 -1.68 -9.64
CA ARG A 32 1.23 -1.99 -9.76
C ARG A 32 1.49 -2.82 -11.02
N ASN A 33 1.48 -2.19 -12.16
CA ASN A 33 1.88 -2.80 -13.41
C ASN A 33 3.04 -2.01 -14.00
N TYR A 34 4.25 -2.57 -13.92
CA TYR A 34 5.47 -1.90 -14.40
C TYR A 34 5.79 -2.22 -15.85
N GLU A 35 5.28 -3.33 -16.37
CA GLU A 35 5.76 -3.94 -17.60
C GLU A 35 4.75 -3.85 -18.76
N SER A 36 3.48 -3.69 -18.47
CA SER A 36 2.44 -3.71 -19.49
C SER A 36 1.73 -2.38 -19.67
N SER A 37 1.36 -2.12 -20.90
CA SER A 37 0.43 -1.07 -21.29
C SER A 37 -1.03 -1.49 -21.13
N ASP A 38 -1.38 -2.31 -20.12
CA ASP A 38 -2.76 -2.72 -19.85
C ASP A 38 -3.60 -1.53 -19.41
N GLU A 39 -3.80 -0.62 -20.34
CA GLU A 39 -4.59 0.58 -20.12
C GLU A 39 -6.08 0.25 -20.00
N GLU A 40 -6.55 -0.81 -20.65
CA GLU A 40 -7.94 -1.25 -20.54
C GLU A 40 -8.26 -1.74 -19.12
N GLY A 41 -7.43 -2.63 -18.59
CA GLY A 41 -7.56 -3.12 -17.21
C GLY A 41 -7.44 -2.00 -16.19
N PHE A 42 -6.49 -1.06 -16.39
CA PHE A 42 -6.38 0.12 -15.55
C PHE A 42 -7.65 0.97 -15.59
N THR A 43 -8.21 1.23 -16.78
CA THR A 43 -9.43 2.04 -16.94
C THR A 43 -10.62 1.43 -16.19
N LYS A 44 -10.75 0.09 -16.19
CA LYS A 44 -11.78 -0.61 -15.42
C LYS A 44 -11.59 -0.37 -13.91
N ILE A 45 -10.35 -0.49 -13.40
CA ILE A 45 -10.02 -0.21 -12.00
C ILE A 45 -10.32 1.27 -11.66
N PHE A 46 -9.91 2.20 -12.50
CA PHE A 46 -10.13 3.63 -12.31
C PHE A 46 -11.62 3.97 -12.21
N LYS A 47 -12.44 3.53 -13.17
CA LYS A 47 -13.90 3.72 -13.14
C LYS A 47 -14.53 3.14 -11.89
N LEU A 48 -14.11 1.96 -11.48
CA LEU A 48 -14.60 1.28 -10.28
C LEU A 48 -14.21 2.03 -9.01
N SER A 49 -12.97 2.49 -8.91
CA SER A 49 -12.48 3.25 -7.75
C SER A 49 -13.26 4.56 -7.58
N LYS A 50 -13.50 5.29 -8.67
CA LYS A 50 -14.31 6.52 -8.64
C LYS A 50 -15.77 6.24 -8.25
N LYS A 51 -16.40 5.22 -8.84
CA LYS A 51 -17.77 4.80 -8.51
C LYS A 51 -17.96 4.44 -7.04
N LYS A 52 -16.92 3.87 -6.42
CA LYS A 52 -16.95 3.37 -5.03
C LYS A 52 -16.25 4.28 -4.02
N ASN A 53 -15.75 5.44 -4.44
CA ASN A 53 -14.94 6.36 -3.62
C ASN A 53 -13.75 5.66 -2.93
N ILE A 54 -13.04 4.78 -3.66
CA ILE A 54 -11.87 4.07 -3.18
C ILE A 54 -10.63 4.82 -3.66
N PRO A 55 -9.72 5.26 -2.77
CA PRO A 55 -8.48 5.90 -3.18
C PRO A 55 -7.64 4.99 -4.07
N LEU A 56 -7.24 5.52 -5.25
CA LEU A 56 -6.42 4.82 -6.24
C LEU A 56 -5.06 5.48 -6.38
N PHE A 57 -4.02 4.69 -6.17
CA PHE A 57 -2.61 5.05 -6.36
C PHE A 57 -2.05 4.31 -7.56
N VAL A 58 -1.22 4.98 -8.35
CA VAL A 58 -0.51 4.39 -9.49
C VAL A 58 0.95 4.17 -9.12
N ALA A 59 1.45 2.95 -9.30
CA ALA A 59 2.83 2.62 -8.99
C ALA A 59 3.75 2.91 -10.18
N TYR A 60 4.62 3.93 -10.00
CA TYR A 60 5.74 4.27 -10.89
C TYR A 60 5.40 4.30 -12.39
N ASN A 61 4.21 4.78 -12.73
CA ASN A 61 3.79 5.00 -14.11
C ASN A 61 3.35 6.46 -14.27
N GLU A 62 4.26 7.28 -14.79
CA GLU A 62 4.06 8.73 -14.95
C GLU A 62 3.03 9.07 -16.05
N LEU A 63 2.83 8.19 -17.02
CA LEU A 63 1.84 8.40 -18.07
C LEU A 63 0.43 8.27 -17.52
N LEU A 64 0.18 7.21 -16.76
CA LEU A 64 -1.13 6.99 -16.15
C LEU A 64 -1.50 8.09 -15.14
N ILE A 65 -0.56 8.55 -14.32
CA ILE A 65 -0.85 9.62 -13.34
C ILE A 65 -1.11 10.97 -14.01
N LYS A 66 -0.51 11.23 -15.18
CA LYS A 66 -0.77 12.45 -15.98
C LYS A 66 -2.11 12.37 -16.70
N LYS A 67 -2.46 11.19 -17.22
CA LYS A 67 -3.68 10.97 -18.01
C LYS A 67 -4.94 10.86 -17.14
N TYR A 68 -4.82 10.29 -15.95
CA TYR A 68 -5.95 10.02 -15.06
C TYR A 68 -5.80 10.77 -13.73
N SER A 69 -6.89 11.34 -13.23
CA SER A 69 -6.95 12.02 -11.92
C SER A 69 -6.97 11.01 -10.76
N CYS A 70 -5.85 10.30 -10.55
CA CYS A 70 -5.66 9.40 -9.44
C CYS A 70 -5.36 10.15 -8.14
N ASP A 71 -5.62 9.52 -6.99
CA ASP A 71 -5.45 10.13 -5.68
C ASP A 71 -3.98 10.21 -5.26
N GLY A 72 -3.10 9.36 -5.83
CA GLY A 72 -1.70 9.43 -5.53
C GLY A 72 -0.79 8.56 -6.40
N PHE A 73 0.50 8.66 -6.11
CA PHE A 73 1.57 7.98 -6.81
C PHE A 73 2.43 7.18 -5.85
N TYR A 74 2.63 5.90 -6.16
CA TYR A 74 3.46 5.01 -5.35
C TYR A 74 4.87 4.90 -5.94
N ILE A 75 5.88 5.17 -5.10
CA ILE A 75 7.29 5.14 -5.44
C ILE A 75 7.94 3.88 -4.85
N PRO A 76 8.29 2.87 -5.66
CA PRO A 76 8.98 1.67 -5.19
C PRO A 76 10.32 1.98 -4.51
N SER A 77 10.80 1.06 -3.68
CA SER A 77 12.06 1.22 -2.93
C SER A 77 13.29 1.42 -3.83
N PHE A 78 13.32 0.74 -4.98
CA PHE A 78 14.42 0.83 -5.94
C PHE A 78 14.49 2.17 -6.70
N VAL A 79 13.41 2.97 -6.71
CA VAL A 79 13.39 4.27 -7.40
C VAL A 79 14.06 5.31 -6.53
N ARG A 80 15.17 5.87 -7.03
CA ARG A 80 15.98 6.89 -6.33
C ARG A 80 15.78 8.31 -6.85
N LYS A 81 15.38 8.46 -8.12
CA LYS A 81 15.16 9.77 -8.72
C LYS A 81 13.99 10.52 -8.07
N LYS A 82 14.03 11.83 -8.09
CA LYS A 82 12.91 12.68 -7.69
C LYS A 82 11.76 12.52 -8.69
N ILE A 83 10.55 12.44 -8.20
CA ILE A 83 9.35 12.32 -9.03
C ILE A 83 8.60 13.65 -9.00
N TYR A 84 8.25 14.14 -10.18
CA TYR A 84 7.51 15.39 -10.35
C TYR A 84 6.07 15.07 -10.74
N VAL A 85 5.15 15.32 -9.83
CA VAL A 85 3.71 15.17 -10.04
C VAL A 85 2.99 16.44 -9.61
N ASN A 86 1.71 16.53 -9.91
CA ASN A 86 0.89 17.66 -9.46
C ASN A 86 0.95 17.78 -7.92
N LYS A 87 0.99 19.02 -7.39
CA LYS A 87 1.04 19.31 -5.95
C LYS A 87 -0.08 18.65 -5.14
N LYS A 88 -1.23 18.37 -5.75
CA LYS A 88 -2.36 17.69 -5.12
C LYS A 88 -2.21 16.16 -5.06
N THR A 89 -1.26 15.58 -5.80
CA THR A 89 -1.03 14.13 -5.85
C THR A 89 -0.31 13.68 -4.59
N LEU A 90 -0.90 12.77 -3.84
CA LEU A 90 -0.30 12.20 -2.64
C LEU A 90 0.84 11.23 -3.03
N LEU A 91 2.06 11.51 -2.59
CA LEU A 91 3.20 10.60 -2.77
C LEU A 91 3.26 9.61 -1.61
N ILE A 92 3.31 8.33 -1.96
CA ILE A 92 3.52 7.23 -1.04
C ILE A 92 4.67 6.35 -1.58
N GLY A 93 5.35 5.58 -0.74
CA GLY A 93 6.47 4.77 -1.24
C GLY A 93 6.85 3.63 -0.32
N SER A 94 7.72 2.72 -0.78
CA SER A 94 8.23 1.62 0.04
C SER A 94 9.69 1.78 0.43
N ALA A 95 10.05 1.19 1.57
CA ALA A 95 11.40 1.16 2.11
C ALA A 95 11.65 -0.12 2.92
N HIS A 96 12.93 -0.55 3.00
CA HIS A 96 13.36 -1.73 3.74
C HIS A 96 14.33 -1.38 4.89
N ASN A 97 14.90 -0.17 4.89
CA ASN A 97 15.89 0.28 5.85
C ASN A 97 15.87 1.81 6.02
N TYR A 98 16.67 2.32 6.94
CA TYR A 98 16.76 3.75 7.25
C TYR A 98 17.11 4.63 6.04
N LEU A 99 18.08 4.18 5.21
CA LEU A 99 18.53 4.96 4.05
C LEU A 99 17.39 5.12 3.03
N GLU A 100 16.65 4.06 2.76
CA GLU A 100 15.49 4.10 1.87
C GLU A 100 14.35 4.94 2.44
N ILE A 101 14.13 4.92 3.77
CA ILE A 101 13.16 5.81 4.42
C ILE A 101 13.54 7.28 4.19
N TYR A 102 14.78 7.67 4.48
CA TYR A 102 15.25 9.03 4.22
C TYR A 102 15.09 9.44 2.75
N GLN A 103 15.36 8.52 1.83
CA GLN A 103 15.19 8.75 0.41
C GLN A 103 13.71 9.01 0.05
N LYS A 104 12.78 8.21 0.59
CA LYS A 104 11.34 8.42 0.38
C LYS A 104 10.85 9.74 0.97
N LEU A 105 11.38 10.14 2.13
CA LEU A 105 11.09 11.45 2.72
C LEU A 105 11.59 12.60 1.83
N LYS A 106 12.82 12.51 1.30
CA LYS A 106 13.36 13.49 0.34
C LYS A 106 12.56 13.55 -0.95
N GLN A 107 11.96 12.44 -1.39
CA GLN A 107 11.04 12.38 -2.52
C GLN A 107 9.66 12.98 -2.21
N GLY A 108 9.35 13.30 -0.95
CA GLY A 108 8.09 13.90 -0.51
C GLY A 108 7.00 12.89 -0.14
N CYS A 109 7.34 11.60 0.06
CA CYS A 109 6.38 10.59 0.47
C CYS A 109 5.80 10.92 1.86
N LYS A 110 4.47 10.88 1.98
CA LYS A 110 3.73 11.09 3.22
C LYS A 110 3.37 9.79 3.94
N ILE A 111 3.37 8.67 3.21
CA ILE A 111 3.17 7.32 3.77
C ILE A 111 4.29 6.43 3.25
N ILE A 112 4.97 5.73 4.15
CA ILE A 112 6.06 4.82 3.82
C ILE A 112 5.67 3.38 4.19
N PHE A 113 5.70 2.49 3.21
CA PHE A 113 5.44 1.06 3.36
C PHE A 113 6.75 0.39 3.79
N LEU A 114 6.90 0.15 5.09
CA LEU A 114 8.10 -0.46 5.65
C LEU A 114 7.98 -1.99 5.61
N SER A 115 8.95 -2.66 4.99
CA SER A 115 8.89 -4.07 4.59
C SER A 115 10.22 -4.80 4.80
N PRO A 116 10.19 -6.13 5.01
CA PRO A 116 9.04 -6.93 5.42
C PRO A 116 8.86 -6.93 6.95
N ILE A 117 7.63 -6.72 7.43
CA ILE A 117 7.37 -6.74 8.87
C ILE A 117 7.39 -8.17 9.44
N PHE A 118 6.79 -9.13 8.71
CA PHE A 118 6.82 -10.55 9.08
C PHE A 118 7.59 -11.37 8.05
N SER A 119 7.96 -12.58 8.44
CA SER A 119 8.70 -13.50 7.59
C SER A 119 8.01 -13.74 6.25
N ASN A 120 8.78 -13.69 5.20
CA ASN A 120 8.41 -14.06 3.85
C ASN A 120 9.23 -15.28 3.42
N LYS A 121 9.16 -15.66 2.15
CA LYS A 121 9.90 -16.80 1.59
C LYS A 121 11.41 -16.80 1.89
N ASN A 122 12.01 -15.62 2.13
CA ASN A 122 13.46 -15.45 2.38
C ASN A 122 13.81 -15.38 3.87
N ASN A 123 12.89 -15.66 4.77
CA ASN A 123 13.04 -15.62 6.23
C ASN A 123 13.58 -14.31 6.84
N LYS A 124 13.79 -13.27 6.03
CA LYS A 124 14.21 -11.95 6.50
C LYS A 124 12.98 -11.13 6.88
N ASN A 125 12.96 -10.61 8.11
CA ASN A 125 11.88 -9.73 8.58
C ASN A 125 12.39 -8.77 9.65
N LEU A 126 11.63 -7.70 9.85
CA LEU A 126 11.91 -6.72 10.90
C LEU A 126 11.40 -7.18 12.27
N GLY A 127 10.29 -7.89 12.30
CA GLY A 127 9.54 -8.15 13.52
C GLY A 127 8.92 -6.87 14.09
N LEU A 128 8.07 -7.02 15.10
CA LEU A 128 7.34 -5.89 15.69
C LEU A 128 8.26 -4.90 16.41
N VAL A 129 9.24 -5.41 17.15
CA VAL A 129 10.15 -4.57 17.96
C VAL A 129 10.97 -3.66 17.04
N LYS A 130 11.67 -4.22 16.07
CA LYS A 130 12.50 -3.45 15.15
C LYS A 130 11.66 -2.50 14.28
N TYR A 131 10.47 -2.94 13.85
CA TYR A 131 9.53 -2.08 13.13
C TYR A 131 9.18 -0.84 13.96
N ASN A 132 8.78 -1.02 15.22
CA ASN A 132 8.43 0.10 16.12
C ASN A 132 9.64 0.98 16.43
N LEU A 133 10.83 0.41 16.63
CA LEU A 133 12.06 1.17 16.86
C LEU A 133 12.42 2.05 15.64
N ILE A 134 12.27 1.52 14.44
CA ILE A 134 12.52 2.30 13.21
C ILE A 134 11.49 3.42 13.09
N THR A 135 10.20 3.08 13.15
CA THR A 135 9.12 4.02 12.81
C THR A 135 9.00 5.19 13.79
N ARG A 136 9.36 4.99 15.06
CA ARG A 136 9.32 6.08 16.07
C ARG A 136 10.31 7.21 15.81
N ASN A 137 11.36 6.96 15.03
CA ASN A 137 12.42 7.94 14.77
C ASN A 137 12.08 8.91 13.62
N PHE A 138 10.90 8.78 13.03
CA PHE A 138 10.49 9.60 11.89
C PHE A 138 9.11 10.22 12.12
N ASN A 139 8.99 11.50 11.76
CA ASN A 139 7.69 12.18 11.76
C ASN A 139 6.97 11.99 10.42
N THR A 140 6.54 10.75 10.15
CA THR A 140 5.78 10.37 8.96
C THR A 140 4.89 9.17 9.25
N SER A 141 3.90 8.92 8.38
CA SER A 141 3.03 7.76 8.51
C SER A 141 3.68 6.51 7.94
N PHE A 142 3.59 5.40 8.66
CA PHE A 142 4.06 4.11 8.19
C PHE A 142 2.91 3.12 7.97
N CYS A 143 3.02 2.32 6.91
CA CYS A 143 2.17 1.18 6.63
C CYS A 143 2.99 -0.10 6.70
N ALA A 144 2.48 -1.13 7.38
CA ALA A 144 3.16 -2.41 7.50
C ALA A 144 3.00 -3.21 6.20
N LEU A 145 4.11 -3.67 5.63
CA LEU A 145 4.12 -4.44 4.39
C LEU A 145 4.96 -5.71 4.55
N GLY A 146 4.53 -6.79 3.92
CA GLY A 146 5.26 -8.06 3.79
C GLY A 146 4.99 -9.05 4.92
N GLY A 147 4.64 -10.28 4.53
CA GLY A 147 4.37 -11.41 5.42
C GLY A 147 3.10 -11.32 6.26
N VAL A 148 2.26 -10.29 6.05
CA VAL A 148 0.99 -10.13 6.78
C VAL A 148 -0.05 -11.11 6.23
N ASN A 149 -0.74 -11.81 7.14
CA ASN A 149 -1.76 -12.82 6.84
C ASN A 149 -2.82 -12.92 7.95
N SER A 150 -3.81 -13.80 7.80
CA SER A 150 -4.91 -13.98 8.76
C SER A 150 -4.47 -14.42 10.15
N LEU A 151 -3.30 -15.05 10.31
CA LEU A 151 -2.78 -15.54 11.60
C LEU A 151 -2.05 -14.45 12.39
N ASN A 152 -1.45 -13.47 11.71
CA ASN A 152 -0.61 -12.45 12.34
C ASN A 152 -1.17 -11.03 12.30
N ILE A 153 -2.31 -10.81 11.64
CA ILE A 153 -2.91 -9.47 11.49
C ILE A 153 -3.16 -8.77 12.82
N ARG A 154 -3.56 -9.49 13.86
CA ARG A 154 -3.78 -8.93 15.20
C ARG A 154 -2.51 -8.25 15.75
N LYS A 155 -1.33 -8.78 15.43
CA LYS A 155 -0.04 -8.24 15.89
C LYS A 155 0.26 -6.84 15.33
N ILE A 156 -0.36 -6.45 14.21
CA ILE A 156 -0.21 -5.11 13.63
C ILE A 156 -0.77 -4.02 14.56
N TYR A 157 -1.75 -4.35 15.39
CA TYR A 157 -2.30 -3.41 16.36
C TYR A 157 -1.34 -3.07 17.50
N LEU A 158 -0.25 -3.83 17.65
CA LEU A 158 0.87 -3.53 18.54
C LEU A 158 1.90 -2.57 17.91
N THR A 159 1.64 -2.08 16.71
CA THR A 159 2.51 -1.14 16.00
C THR A 159 1.84 0.22 15.79
N LYS A 160 2.65 1.26 15.57
CA LYS A 160 2.20 2.59 15.14
C LYS A 160 1.83 2.67 13.64
N SER A 161 1.75 1.53 12.95
CA SER A 161 1.34 1.47 11.55
C SER A 161 -0.08 2.03 11.38
N ILE A 162 -0.28 2.90 10.38
CA ILE A 162 -1.61 3.40 10.01
C ILE A 162 -2.45 2.35 9.26
N GLY A 163 -1.83 1.26 8.82
CA GLY A 163 -2.50 0.21 8.07
C GLY A 163 -1.56 -0.91 7.66
N VAL A 164 -2.08 -1.78 6.83
CA VAL A 164 -1.38 -2.95 6.30
C VAL A 164 -1.45 -2.97 4.78
N SER A 165 -0.47 -3.64 4.19
CA SER A 165 -0.45 -3.86 2.76
C SER A 165 0.11 -5.23 2.39
N GLY A 166 -0.34 -5.75 1.26
CA GLY A 166 0.17 -7.00 0.71
C GLY A 166 -0.43 -7.34 -0.64
N ILE A 167 0.32 -8.10 -1.43
CA ILE A 167 -0.07 -8.53 -2.78
C ILE A 167 -1.12 -9.64 -2.70
N ARG A 168 -1.00 -10.54 -1.71
CA ARG A 168 -1.86 -11.71 -1.56
C ARG A 168 -3.14 -11.47 -0.79
N ILE A 169 -3.28 -10.31 -0.18
CA ILE A 169 -4.45 -9.93 0.65
C ILE A 169 -5.75 -10.03 -0.17
N VAL A 170 -5.69 -9.73 -1.47
CA VAL A 170 -6.84 -9.81 -2.40
C VAL A 170 -7.43 -11.22 -2.46
N LYS A 171 -6.60 -12.23 -2.30
CA LYS A 171 -7.00 -13.65 -2.39
C LYS A 171 -7.35 -14.27 -1.03
N ASP A 172 -7.13 -13.55 0.07
CA ASP A 172 -7.34 -14.04 1.45
C ASP A 172 -8.56 -13.35 2.10
N LEU A 173 -9.75 -13.83 1.77
CA LEU A 173 -11.00 -13.33 2.37
C LEU A 173 -11.01 -13.47 3.90
N LYS A 174 -10.39 -14.51 4.45
CA LYS A 174 -10.28 -14.70 5.90
C LYS A 174 -9.46 -13.58 6.53
N PHE A 175 -8.39 -13.14 5.86
CA PHE A 175 -7.61 -11.98 6.28
C PHE A 175 -8.48 -10.73 6.33
N ILE A 176 -9.22 -10.44 5.26
CA ILE A 176 -10.05 -9.23 5.16
C ILE A 176 -11.13 -9.24 6.24
N ASN A 177 -11.82 -10.35 6.43
CA ASN A 177 -12.84 -10.47 7.49
C ASN A 177 -12.25 -10.26 8.88
N ASN A 178 -11.10 -10.86 9.19
CA ASN A 178 -10.41 -10.66 10.46
C ASN A 178 -10.03 -9.20 10.67
N PHE A 179 -9.51 -8.54 9.63
CA PHE A 179 -9.11 -7.13 9.70
C PHE A 179 -10.33 -6.22 9.93
N VAL A 180 -11.43 -6.46 9.24
CA VAL A 180 -12.66 -5.67 9.40
C VAL A 180 -13.22 -5.81 10.81
N ASN A 181 -13.25 -7.02 11.35
CA ASN A 181 -13.72 -7.26 12.71
C ASN A 181 -12.86 -6.58 13.77
N LEU A 182 -11.54 -6.48 13.55
CA LEU A 182 -10.62 -5.77 14.44
C LEU A 182 -10.74 -4.22 14.35
N ASN A 183 -11.36 -3.72 13.29
CA ASN A 183 -11.58 -2.28 13.07
C ASN A 183 -13.00 -1.79 13.45
N ARG A 184 -13.87 -2.69 13.88
CA ARG A 184 -15.19 -2.33 14.41
C ARG A 184 -15.08 -1.80 15.83
#